data_9bf7ef57bdb4d56015062ef628a5eacc
#
_entry.id   9bf7ef57bdb4d56015062ef628a5eacc
#
_cell.length_a   1.000
_cell.length_b   1.000
_cell.length_c   1.000
_cell.angle_alpha   90.00
_cell.angle_beta   90.00
_cell.angle_gamma   90.00
#
_symmetry.space_group_name_H-M   'P 1'
#
loop_
_entity.id
_entity.type
_entity.pdbx_description
1 polymer ?
#
loop_
_entity_poly.entity_id
_entity_poly.type
_entity_poly.pdbx_seq_one_letter_code
_entity_poly.pdbx_strand_id
1 'polypeptide(L)'
;MVISHFVNRVRLLLPLLLVFAGLGCNGGKGASSAAASSAPQQDAQPSPSQPPHYGEPAEPAKHVDAERAMQYTREIVAIGPRWDGSPGQQRVGAYIHDKLKNDQVEEDAFVAETPAGKIPMRNIVAKFPGDKDGIIVLGSHIDTNYPLRKTRYVGANDGACTTALLLALADQLRGKKLPGYSVWLAFFDGEEAIKEWSDSDSLYGSRHLAAKWQQDGTIRKIKGLLLADMIGDADLDIIRDQRSTPWLEDLVYEAASRLGYKSYFFADTDEIIDDHAPFASQGVPVADLIDYTYGYNNAYHHTTEDTLNKLSVKSLRISGDVILEAIRLLDVNADRLAASPRASK
;
A
#
# COMPACT_ATOMS: atom_id res chain seq x y z
N MET A 1 -20.65 17.05 11.38
CA MET A 1 -20.78 18.08 10.34
C MET A 1 -19.36 18.28 9.82
N VAL A 2 -18.97 17.41 8.90
CA VAL A 2 -17.60 17.34 8.37
C VAL A 2 -17.54 18.27 7.18
N ILE A 3 -16.70 19.29 7.26
CA ILE A 3 -16.46 20.23 6.17
C ILE A 3 -15.42 19.58 5.25
N SER A 4 -15.94 18.94 4.20
CA SER A 4 -15.14 18.50 3.07
C SER A 4 -14.63 19.73 2.32
N HIS A 5 -13.32 19.91 2.25
CA HIS A 5 -12.70 20.93 1.41
C HIS A 5 -12.70 20.45 -0.04
N PHE A 6 -13.79 20.74 -0.76
CA PHE A 6 -13.82 20.62 -2.21
C PHE A 6 -12.93 21.69 -2.83
N VAL A 7 -11.77 21.28 -3.35
CA VAL A 7 -10.99 22.14 -4.25
C VAL A 7 -11.56 21.99 -5.65
N ASN A 8 -12.44 22.89 -6.02
CA ASN A 8 -12.97 23.03 -7.36
C ASN A 8 -11.88 23.56 -8.30
N ARG A 9 -11.23 22.68 -9.06
CA ARG A 9 -10.31 23.08 -10.15
C ARG A 9 -11.14 23.50 -11.37
N VAL A 10 -11.48 24.79 -11.43
CA VAL A 10 -11.98 25.43 -12.67
C VAL A 10 -10.82 25.52 -13.65
N ARG A 11 -10.88 24.76 -14.74
CA ARG A 11 -9.98 24.92 -15.89
C ARG A 11 -10.38 26.19 -16.66
N LEU A 12 -9.64 27.28 -16.47
CA LEU A 12 -9.73 28.46 -17.33
C LEU A 12 -9.01 28.17 -18.64
N LEU A 13 -9.79 28.05 -19.72
CA LEU A 13 -9.27 28.10 -21.09
C LEU A 13 -9.04 29.57 -21.45
N LEU A 14 -7.78 29.98 -21.57
CA LEU A 14 -7.42 31.27 -22.15
C LEU A 14 -7.26 31.10 -23.68
N PRO A 15 -7.89 31.94 -24.49
CA PRO A 15 -7.65 31.95 -25.94
C PRO A 15 -6.33 32.66 -26.27
N LEU A 16 -5.51 32.02 -27.09
CA LEU A 16 -4.28 32.53 -27.64
C LEU A 16 -4.60 33.57 -28.75
N LEU A 17 -4.35 34.85 -28.51
CA LEU A 17 -4.39 35.88 -29.55
C LEU A 17 -3.02 35.98 -30.24
N LEU A 18 -2.99 35.61 -31.51
CA LEU A 18 -1.87 35.87 -32.41
C LEU A 18 -1.99 37.31 -32.94
N VAL A 19 -0.99 38.15 -32.68
CA VAL A 19 -0.82 39.44 -33.37
C VAL A 19 0.43 39.36 -34.23
N PHE A 20 0.21 39.44 -35.53
CA PHE A 20 1.24 39.69 -36.55
C PHE A 20 1.37 41.20 -36.80
N ALA A 21 2.58 41.74 -36.76
CA ALA A 21 3.03 42.95 -37.49
C ALA A 21 4.56 42.98 -37.37
N GLY A 22 5.40 43.14 -38.35
CA GLY A 22 5.35 43.85 -39.57
C GLY A 22 6.76 44.41 -39.78
N LEU A 23 7.29 44.24 -40.98
CA LEU A 23 8.64 44.56 -41.46
C LEU A 23 9.11 46.00 -41.20
N GLY A 24 10.46 46.13 -41.04
CA GLY A 24 11.19 47.41 -41.22
C GLY A 24 12.70 47.17 -41.37
N CYS A 25 13.18 47.20 -42.61
CA CYS A 25 14.61 47.27 -42.95
C CYS A 25 15.15 48.68 -42.67
N ASN A 26 16.34 48.82 -42.10
CA ASN A 26 17.29 49.73 -42.63
C ASN A 26 18.75 49.44 -42.20
N GLY A 27 19.71 49.63 -43.14
CA GLY A 27 21.11 49.27 -42.99
C GLY A 27 21.94 50.35 -42.35
N GLY A 28 23.13 49.97 -41.86
CA GLY A 28 24.20 50.83 -41.37
C GLY A 28 25.49 50.04 -41.17
N LYS A 29 26.48 50.29 -41.98
CA LYS A 29 27.84 49.72 -41.91
C LYS A 29 28.60 50.33 -40.71
N GLY A 30 29.37 49.52 -39.99
CA GLY A 30 30.33 49.98 -39.01
C GLY A 30 31.25 48.87 -38.54
N ALA A 31 32.57 49.02 -38.70
CA ALA A 31 33.62 48.01 -38.59
C ALA A 31 33.99 47.60 -37.14
N SER A 32 34.44 46.36 -37.03
CA SER A 32 35.57 45.85 -36.26
C SER A 32 35.68 46.11 -34.75
N SER A 33 35.48 45.07 -33.96
CA SER A 33 36.44 44.74 -32.88
C SER A 33 36.13 43.28 -32.40
N ALA A 34 37.12 42.43 -32.52
CA ALA A 34 37.05 41.04 -32.03
C ALA A 34 37.15 41.04 -30.52
N ALA A 35 36.06 40.72 -29.87
CA ALA A 35 36.05 40.24 -28.47
C ALA A 35 35.56 38.81 -28.48
N ALA A 36 36.40 37.88 -28.03
CA ALA A 36 36.04 36.48 -27.85
C ALA A 36 34.96 36.38 -26.76
N SER A 37 33.71 36.15 -27.18
CA SER A 37 32.63 35.84 -26.31
C SER A 37 32.70 34.36 -25.99
N SER A 38 33.05 34.02 -24.75
CA SER A 38 32.84 32.68 -24.18
C SER A 38 31.35 32.41 -24.17
N ALA A 39 30.93 31.46 -25.00
CA ALA A 39 29.57 30.93 -24.95
C ALA A 39 29.26 30.39 -23.54
N PRO A 40 28.09 30.64 -22.97
CA PRO A 40 27.69 29.97 -21.73
C PRO A 40 27.65 28.47 -21.99
N GLN A 41 28.37 27.70 -21.16
CA GLN A 41 28.18 26.26 -21.10
C GLN A 41 26.71 26.00 -20.79
N GLN A 42 26.00 25.42 -21.72
CA GLN A 42 24.69 24.81 -21.43
C GLN A 42 24.96 23.73 -20.40
N ASP A 43 24.42 23.93 -19.17
CA ASP A 43 24.34 22.88 -18.19
C ASP A 43 23.69 21.67 -18.85
N ALA A 44 24.47 20.58 -18.95
CA ALA A 44 23.98 19.33 -19.50
C ALA A 44 22.77 18.88 -18.63
N GLN A 45 21.59 18.91 -19.21
CA GLN A 45 20.43 18.28 -18.59
C GLN A 45 20.81 16.83 -18.25
N PRO A 46 20.56 16.36 -17.01
CA PRO A 46 20.84 14.97 -16.68
C PRO A 46 20.09 14.09 -17.67
N SER A 47 20.82 13.21 -18.35
CA SER A 47 20.22 12.20 -19.23
C SER A 47 19.11 11.47 -18.47
N PRO A 48 17.96 11.20 -19.08
CA PRO A 48 16.93 10.43 -18.44
C PRO A 48 17.55 9.12 -17.97
N SER A 49 17.53 8.92 -16.66
CA SER A 49 18.11 7.73 -16.04
C SER A 49 17.38 6.51 -16.60
N GLN A 50 18.16 5.55 -17.11
CA GLN A 50 17.58 4.26 -17.54
C GLN A 50 16.74 3.66 -16.39
N PRO A 51 15.58 3.04 -16.70
CA PRO A 51 14.80 2.35 -15.71
C PRO A 51 15.67 1.32 -14.97
N PRO A 52 15.43 1.07 -13.68
CA PRO A 52 16.21 0.11 -12.92
C PRO A 52 16.13 -1.26 -13.59
N HIS A 53 17.26 -1.91 -13.78
CA HIS A 53 17.29 -3.29 -14.26
C HIS A 53 16.97 -4.21 -13.07
N TYR A 54 15.83 -4.89 -13.11
CA TYR A 54 15.45 -5.87 -12.11
C TYR A 54 16.09 -7.23 -12.42
N GLY A 55 16.66 -7.88 -11.39
CA GLY A 55 17.10 -9.26 -11.49
C GLY A 55 15.92 -10.20 -11.67
N GLU A 56 16.17 -11.34 -12.35
CA GLU A 56 15.13 -12.32 -12.62
C GLU A 56 15.05 -13.37 -11.50
N PRO A 57 13.89 -13.60 -10.88
CA PRO A 57 13.67 -14.71 -9.97
C PRO A 57 13.80 -16.05 -10.71
N ALA A 58 14.38 -17.05 -10.05
CA ALA A 58 14.60 -18.38 -10.65
C ALA A 58 13.28 -19.14 -10.89
N GLU A 59 12.31 -18.95 -10.02
CA GLU A 59 11.01 -19.63 -10.11
C GLU A 59 10.01 -18.85 -10.98
N PRO A 60 9.07 -19.53 -11.67
CA PRO A 60 8.02 -18.84 -12.41
C PRO A 60 7.07 -18.07 -11.50
N ALA A 61 6.36 -17.08 -12.07
CA ALA A 61 5.31 -16.37 -11.36
C ALA A 61 4.24 -17.35 -10.83
N LYS A 62 3.70 -17.05 -9.65
CA LYS A 62 2.65 -17.84 -9.00
C LYS A 62 1.37 -17.01 -8.96
N HIS A 63 0.24 -17.71 -8.94
CA HIS A 63 -1.07 -17.08 -8.81
C HIS A 63 -1.66 -17.32 -7.43
N VAL A 64 -2.33 -16.31 -6.88
CA VAL A 64 -3.10 -16.45 -5.65
C VAL A 64 -4.37 -17.27 -5.90
N ASP A 65 -4.79 -18.04 -4.88
CA ASP A 65 -6.13 -18.64 -4.88
C ASP A 65 -7.18 -17.57 -4.52
N ALA A 66 -7.58 -16.78 -5.51
CA ALA A 66 -8.51 -15.68 -5.34
C ALA A 66 -9.94 -16.13 -5.00
N GLU A 67 -10.34 -17.35 -5.42
CA GLU A 67 -11.62 -17.94 -5.01
C GLU A 67 -11.61 -18.25 -3.51
N ARG A 68 -10.49 -18.77 -3.00
CA ARG A 68 -10.30 -18.99 -1.57
C ARG A 68 -10.30 -17.66 -0.80
N ALA A 69 -9.62 -16.63 -1.31
CA ALA A 69 -9.63 -15.30 -0.72
C ALA A 69 -11.07 -14.75 -0.66
N MET A 70 -11.83 -14.84 -1.75
CA MET A 70 -13.24 -14.43 -1.76
C MET A 70 -14.12 -15.27 -0.82
N GLN A 71 -13.85 -16.57 -0.68
CA GLN A 71 -14.55 -17.41 0.31
C GLN A 71 -14.28 -16.90 1.73
N TYR A 72 -13.03 -16.65 2.09
CA TYR A 72 -12.66 -16.11 3.40
C TYR A 72 -13.24 -14.73 3.63
N THR A 73 -13.30 -13.88 2.59
CA THR A 73 -13.98 -12.57 2.67
C THR A 73 -15.45 -12.73 3.08
N ARG A 74 -16.19 -13.67 2.46
CA ARG A 74 -17.58 -13.95 2.84
C ARG A 74 -17.69 -14.41 4.30
N GLU A 75 -16.77 -15.26 4.75
CA GLU A 75 -16.75 -15.78 6.12
C GLU A 75 -16.47 -14.65 7.13
N ILE A 76 -15.53 -13.72 6.83
CA ILE A 76 -15.21 -12.56 7.68
C ILE A 76 -16.38 -11.57 7.71
N VAL A 77 -16.97 -11.25 6.56
CA VAL A 77 -18.14 -10.36 6.47
C VAL A 77 -19.33 -10.93 7.25
N ALA A 78 -19.51 -12.26 7.26
CA ALA A 78 -20.56 -12.93 8.05
C ALA A 78 -20.35 -12.81 9.57
N ILE A 79 -19.15 -12.50 10.06
CA ILE A 79 -18.90 -12.17 11.47
C ILE A 79 -19.64 -10.87 11.86
N GLY A 80 -19.88 -9.98 10.90
CA GLY A 80 -20.49 -8.67 11.09
C GLY A 80 -19.48 -7.58 11.46
N PRO A 81 -19.93 -6.43 11.99
CA PRO A 81 -19.07 -5.33 12.38
C PRO A 81 -17.97 -5.76 13.37
N ARG A 82 -16.74 -5.32 13.12
CA ARG A 82 -15.53 -5.74 13.85
C ARG A 82 -14.79 -4.56 14.50
N TRP A 83 -15.54 -3.49 14.84
CA TRP A 83 -15.00 -2.28 15.45
C TRP A 83 -14.30 -2.57 16.80
N ASP A 84 -13.34 -1.76 17.18
CA ASP A 84 -12.47 -1.91 18.34
C ASP A 84 -13.21 -2.06 19.67
N GLY A 85 -12.90 -3.11 20.40
CA GLY A 85 -13.59 -3.48 21.64
C GLY A 85 -14.89 -4.24 21.43
N SER A 86 -15.29 -4.55 20.19
CA SER A 86 -16.53 -5.30 19.89
C SER A 86 -16.37 -6.80 20.05
N PRO A 87 -17.50 -7.52 20.25
CA PRO A 87 -17.50 -8.97 20.10
C PRO A 87 -17.09 -9.43 18.68
N GLY A 88 -17.28 -8.58 17.65
CA GLY A 88 -16.86 -8.86 16.28
C GLY A 88 -15.33 -8.88 16.13
N GLN A 89 -14.63 -7.94 16.75
CA GLN A 89 -13.17 -7.92 16.81
C GLN A 89 -12.62 -9.22 17.43
N GLN A 90 -13.20 -9.67 18.55
CA GLN A 90 -12.79 -10.93 19.19
C GLN A 90 -13.02 -12.13 18.28
N ARG A 91 -14.17 -12.16 17.57
CA ARG A 91 -14.50 -13.27 16.66
C ARG A 91 -13.60 -13.30 15.43
N VAL A 92 -13.24 -12.16 14.84
CA VAL A 92 -12.30 -12.15 13.69
C VAL A 92 -10.91 -12.60 14.14
N GLY A 93 -10.42 -12.16 15.30
CA GLY A 93 -9.16 -12.65 15.85
C GLY A 93 -9.17 -14.18 16.05
N ALA A 94 -10.24 -14.73 16.66
CA ALA A 94 -10.40 -16.18 16.81
C ALA A 94 -10.49 -16.92 15.46
N TYR A 95 -11.15 -16.32 14.47
CA TYR A 95 -11.23 -16.85 13.11
C TYR A 95 -9.84 -16.92 12.44
N ILE A 96 -9.05 -15.85 12.53
CA ILE A 96 -7.68 -15.80 12.00
C ILE A 96 -6.84 -16.89 12.68
N HIS A 97 -6.90 -17.02 13.99
CA HIS A 97 -6.18 -18.07 14.73
C HIS A 97 -6.59 -19.49 14.30
N ASP A 98 -7.89 -19.74 14.06
CA ASP A 98 -8.32 -21.06 13.58
C ASP A 98 -7.74 -21.38 12.19
N LYS A 99 -7.70 -20.39 11.29
CA LYS A 99 -7.10 -20.57 9.95
C LYS A 99 -5.57 -20.78 10.02
N LEU A 100 -4.91 -20.17 10.98
CA LEU A 100 -3.45 -20.22 11.16
C LEU A 100 -2.97 -21.22 12.22
N LYS A 101 -3.85 -22.07 12.75
CA LYS A 101 -3.54 -22.97 13.89
C LYS A 101 -2.38 -23.95 13.67
N ASN A 102 -1.98 -24.17 12.41
CA ASN A 102 -0.85 -25.04 12.05
C ASN A 102 0.39 -24.25 11.63
N ASP A 103 0.35 -22.93 11.74
CA ASP A 103 1.43 -22.02 11.35
C ASP A 103 2.13 -21.48 12.60
N GLN A 104 3.31 -20.89 12.40
CA GLN A 104 3.98 -20.16 13.47
C GLN A 104 3.33 -18.79 13.62
N VAL A 105 2.61 -18.58 14.71
CA VAL A 105 1.88 -17.34 14.99
C VAL A 105 2.42 -16.67 16.24
N GLU A 106 2.62 -15.36 16.16
CA GLU A 106 2.90 -14.48 17.30
C GLU A 106 1.72 -13.55 17.51
N GLU A 107 1.28 -13.39 18.76
CA GLU A 107 0.34 -12.36 19.17
C GLU A 107 1.08 -11.16 19.77
N ASP A 108 0.65 -9.98 19.38
CA ASP A 108 1.09 -8.71 19.94
C ASP A 108 -0.12 -8.04 20.61
N ALA A 109 -0.43 -8.46 21.84
CA ALA A 109 -1.55 -7.96 22.63
C ALA A 109 -1.15 -6.71 23.43
N PHE A 110 -1.98 -5.68 23.37
CA PHE A 110 -1.77 -4.41 24.06
C PHE A 110 -3.09 -3.76 24.47
N VAL A 111 -3.00 -2.66 25.23
CA VAL A 111 -4.17 -1.83 25.57
C VAL A 111 -3.94 -0.44 25.00
N ALA A 112 -4.75 -0.07 24.01
CA ALA A 112 -4.71 1.26 23.41
C ALA A 112 -5.40 2.30 24.31
N GLU A 113 -4.77 3.45 24.48
CA GLU A 113 -5.40 4.65 25.05
C GLU A 113 -6.12 5.37 23.90
N THR A 114 -7.45 5.41 23.93
CA THR A 114 -8.26 5.94 22.86
C THR A 114 -9.22 7.02 23.35
N PRO A 115 -9.82 7.83 22.47
CA PRO A 115 -10.88 8.77 22.85
C PRO A 115 -12.12 8.15 23.49
N ALA A 116 -12.34 6.84 23.34
CA ALA A 116 -13.40 6.08 24.00
C ALA A 116 -12.94 5.40 25.30
N GLY A 117 -11.68 5.62 25.73
CA GLY A 117 -11.06 4.99 26.89
C GLY A 117 -10.08 3.89 26.49
N LYS A 118 -9.75 3.02 27.45
CA LYS A 118 -8.81 1.92 27.24
C LYS A 118 -9.49 0.77 26.48
N ILE A 119 -8.94 0.42 25.33
CA ILE A 119 -9.45 -0.68 24.50
C ILE A 119 -8.36 -1.75 24.35
N PRO A 120 -8.62 -3.02 24.72
CA PRO A 120 -7.72 -4.12 24.41
C PRO A 120 -7.70 -4.38 22.89
N MET A 121 -6.51 -4.41 22.32
CA MET A 121 -6.25 -4.68 20.91
C MET A 121 -5.19 -5.76 20.75
N ARG A 122 -5.07 -6.32 19.55
CA ARG A 122 -4.17 -7.44 19.30
C ARG A 122 -3.80 -7.55 17.83
N ASN A 123 -2.54 -7.34 17.51
CA ASN A 123 -1.99 -7.74 16.23
C ASN A 123 -1.71 -9.24 16.21
N ILE A 124 -1.86 -9.87 15.04
CA ILE A 124 -1.53 -11.27 14.81
C ILE A 124 -0.49 -11.33 13.70
N VAL A 125 0.61 -12.04 13.91
CA VAL A 125 1.69 -12.16 12.91
C VAL A 125 1.96 -13.64 12.63
N ALA A 126 1.63 -14.09 11.40
CA ALA A 126 1.97 -15.43 10.94
C ALA A 126 3.32 -15.41 10.22
N LYS A 127 4.23 -16.33 10.57
CA LYS A 127 5.62 -16.34 10.14
C LYS A 127 5.91 -17.56 9.27
N PHE A 128 6.36 -17.31 8.04
CA PHE A 128 6.78 -18.34 7.10
C PHE A 128 8.29 -18.20 6.85
N PRO A 129 9.12 -19.11 7.40
CA PRO A 129 10.57 -18.98 7.35
C PRO A 129 11.13 -19.14 5.95
N GLY A 130 12.13 -18.34 5.62
CA GLY A 130 12.91 -18.39 4.39
C GLY A 130 14.39 -18.71 4.65
N ASP A 131 15.11 -19.02 3.58
CA ASP A 131 16.54 -19.39 3.65
C ASP A 131 17.48 -18.17 3.75
N LYS A 132 17.00 -16.97 3.36
CA LYS A 132 17.77 -15.72 3.43
C LYS A 132 17.54 -14.98 4.75
N ASP A 133 18.59 -14.31 5.24
CA ASP A 133 18.47 -13.42 6.39
C ASP A 133 17.75 -12.12 5.97
N GLY A 134 16.53 -11.97 6.48
CA GLY A 134 15.64 -10.85 6.20
C GLY A 134 14.18 -11.26 6.21
N ILE A 135 13.32 -10.25 6.22
CA ILE A 135 11.88 -10.42 6.34
C ILE A 135 11.18 -9.55 5.29
N ILE A 136 10.22 -10.11 4.58
CA ILE A 136 9.23 -9.36 3.81
C ILE A 136 7.94 -9.41 4.62
N VAL A 137 7.36 -8.26 4.93
CA VAL A 137 6.08 -8.15 5.64
C VAL A 137 4.98 -7.85 4.65
N LEU A 138 3.88 -8.57 4.75
CA LEU A 138 2.61 -8.25 4.10
C LEU A 138 1.60 -7.92 5.19
N GLY A 139 1.04 -6.71 5.17
CA GLY A 139 0.13 -6.17 6.17
C GLY A 139 -1.28 -5.97 5.66
N SER A 140 -2.25 -6.01 6.58
CA SER A 140 -3.64 -5.60 6.39
C SER A 140 -4.29 -5.40 7.75
N HIS A 141 -5.24 -4.45 7.86
CA HIS A 141 -6.04 -4.29 9.07
C HIS A 141 -7.22 -5.27 9.13
N ILE A 142 -7.75 -5.51 10.35
CA ILE A 142 -8.82 -6.47 10.61
C ILE A 142 -10.11 -5.84 11.15
N ASP A 143 -10.00 -4.65 11.70
CA ASP A 143 -11.10 -3.93 12.34
C ASP A 143 -12.06 -3.28 11.33
N THR A 144 -13.07 -2.62 11.80
CA THR A 144 -14.00 -1.81 10.99
C THR A 144 -14.26 -0.48 11.67
N ASN A 145 -14.54 0.53 10.89
CA ASN A 145 -14.73 1.92 11.31
C ASN A 145 -15.59 2.06 12.57
N TYR A 146 -15.00 2.53 13.67
CA TYR A 146 -15.65 2.68 14.97
C TYR A 146 -16.78 3.73 14.97
N PRO A 147 -16.70 4.87 14.29
CA PRO A 147 -17.82 5.79 14.11
C PRO A 147 -19.08 5.12 13.56
N LEU A 148 -18.94 4.10 12.71
CA LEU A 148 -20.05 3.35 12.10
C LEU A 148 -20.58 2.18 12.95
N ARG A 149 -20.08 1.97 14.17
CA ARG A 149 -20.39 0.82 15.05
C ARG A 149 -21.85 0.59 15.36
N LYS A 150 -22.70 1.59 15.20
CA LYS A 150 -24.16 1.50 15.41
C LYS A 150 -24.95 1.23 14.12
N THR A 151 -24.23 1.00 13.01
CA THR A 151 -24.81 0.68 11.71
C THR A 151 -24.61 -0.81 11.37
N ARG A 152 -24.95 -1.18 10.13
CA ARG A 152 -24.66 -2.51 9.59
C ARG A 152 -23.38 -2.50 8.72
N TYR A 153 -22.48 -1.55 8.95
CA TYR A 153 -21.21 -1.49 8.27
C TYR A 153 -20.38 -2.74 8.53
N VAL A 154 -19.91 -3.41 7.49
CA VAL A 154 -19.16 -4.66 7.60
C VAL A 154 -17.75 -4.60 7.00
N GLY A 155 -17.39 -3.50 6.34
CA GLY A 155 -16.06 -3.33 5.77
C GLY A 155 -15.68 -4.51 4.88
N ALA A 156 -16.41 -4.73 3.77
CA ALA A 156 -16.16 -5.88 2.92
C ALA A 156 -14.88 -5.70 2.09
N ASN A 157 -14.67 -4.50 1.54
CA ASN A 157 -13.42 -4.09 0.91
C ASN A 157 -12.43 -3.63 1.97
N ASP A 158 -12.93 -2.83 2.89
CA ASP A 158 -12.20 -2.15 3.94
C ASP A 158 -11.98 -3.11 5.13
N GLY A 159 -10.82 -3.76 5.11
CA GLY A 159 -10.30 -4.74 6.05
C GLY A 159 -10.66 -6.21 5.81
N ALA A 160 -11.87 -6.56 5.33
CA ALA A 160 -12.24 -7.97 5.25
C ALA A 160 -11.58 -8.70 4.07
N CYS A 161 -11.57 -8.12 2.87
CA CYS A 161 -11.03 -8.79 1.69
C CYS A 161 -9.50 -8.89 1.72
N THR A 162 -8.83 -7.91 2.31
CA THR A 162 -7.38 -7.88 2.48
C THR A 162 -6.92 -8.87 3.53
N THR A 163 -7.58 -8.90 4.70
CA THR A 163 -7.40 -9.96 5.70
C THR A 163 -7.60 -11.36 5.08
N ALA A 164 -8.64 -11.53 4.27
CA ALA A 164 -8.92 -12.79 3.59
C ALA A 164 -7.84 -13.18 2.57
N LEU A 165 -7.29 -12.20 1.84
CA LEU A 165 -6.17 -12.41 0.93
C LEU A 165 -4.93 -12.91 1.67
N LEU A 166 -4.58 -12.29 2.82
CA LEU A 166 -3.46 -12.74 3.64
C LEU A 166 -3.67 -14.20 4.10
N LEU A 167 -4.87 -14.59 4.51
CA LEU A 167 -5.18 -15.97 4.90
C LEU A 167 -5.06 -16.95 3.72
N ALA A 168 -5.50 -16.56 2.52
CA ALA A 168 -5.32 -17.38 1.31
C ALA A 168 -3.85 -17.55 0.94
N LEU A 169 -3.03 -16.51 1.15
CA LEU A 169 -1.57 -16.59 0.99
C LEU A 169 -0.94 -17.49 2.06
N ALA A 170 -1.40 -17.45 3.32
CA ALA A 170 -0.95 -18.37 4.38
C ALA A 170 -1.16 -19.83 3.96
N ASP A 171 -2.33 -20.17 3.41
CA ASP A 171 -2.61 -21.51 2.89
C ASP A 171 -1.61 -21.93 1.80
N GLN A 172 -1.20 -20.99 0.94
CA GLN A 172 -0.24 -21.26 -0.13
C GLN A 172 1.21 -21.35 0.34
N LEU A 173 1.58 -20.65 1.41
CA LEU A 173 2.93 -20.64 1.98
C LEU A 173 3.15 -21.82 2.94
N ARG A 174 2.09 -22.32 3.54
CA ARG A 174 2.11 -23.38 4.57
C ARG A 174 2.86 -24.62 4.09
N GLY A 175 3.79 -25.09 4.94
CA GLY A 175 4.57 -26.31 4.69
C GLY A 175 5.57 -26.20 3.54
N LYS A 176 5.75 -25.02 2.96
CA LYS A 176 6.75 -24.82 1.89
C LYS A 176 8.03 -24.24 2.48
N LYS A 177 9.15 -24.68 1.92
CA LYS A 177 10.44 -24.05 2.13
C LYS A 177 10.55 -22.85 1.18
N LEU A 178 10.73 -21.64 1.72
CA LEU A 178 10.91 -20.44 0.92
C LEU A 178 12.40 -20.26 0.61
N PRO A 179 12.80 -20.20 -0.67
CA PRO A 179 14.22 -20.02 -1.02
C PRO A 179 14.72 -18.57 -0.82
N GLY A 180 13.80 -17.64 -0.58
CA GLY A 180 14.02 -16.20 -0.39
C GLY A 180 14.05 -15.81 1.08
N TYR A 181 13.65 -14.56 1.34
CA TYR A 181 13.45 -14.05 2.68
C TYR A 181 12.25 -14.71 3.38
N SER A 182 12.23 -14.63 4.71
CA SER A 182 11.04 -15.00 5.46
C SER A 182 9.86 -14.09 5.08
N VAL A 183 8.65 -14.66 4.95
CA VAL A 183 7.43 -13.88 4.70
C VAL A 183 6.60 -13.86 5.97
N TRP A 184 6.30 -12.68 6.46
CA TRP A 184 5.46 -12.47 7.64
C TRP A 184 4.15 -11.80 7.22
N LEU A 185 3.02 -12.37 7.64
CA LEU A 185 1.69 -11.82 7.40
C LEU A 185 1.23 -11.14 8.70
N ALA A 186 1.12 -9.82 8.67
CA ALA A 186 0.73 -9.01 9.80
C ALA A 186 -0.74 -8.56 9.67
N PHE A 187 -1.56 -8.97 10.61
CA PHE A 187 -2.96 -8.58 10.74
C PHE A 187 -3.03 -7.51 11.83
N PHE A 188 -3.19 -6.26 11.43
CA PHE A 188 -3.23 -5.11 12.32
C PHE A 188 -4.62 -4.93 12.92
N ASP A 189 -4.69 -4.60 14.21
CA ASP A 189 -5.92 -4.30 14.93
C ASP A 189 -5.95 -2.80 15.27
N GLY A 190 -7.09 -2.16 15.11
CA GLY A 190 -7.23 -0.74 15.43
C GLY A 190 -6.50 0.18 14.45
N GLU A 191 -6.64 -0.05 13.18
CA GLU A 191 -6.23 0.88 12.13
C GLU A 191 -7.14 2.10 12.16
N GLU A 192 -8.43 1.87 12.24
CA GLU A 192 -9.51 2.84 12.15
C GLU A 192 -9.57 3.82 13.33
N ALA A 193 -9.92 5.06 13.05
CA ALA A 193 -10.10 6.06 14.09
C ALA A 193 -11.32 5.77 14.97
N ILE A 194 -11.17 5.97 16.28
CA ILE A 194 -12.26 5.85 17.25
C ILE A 194 -13.22 7.04 17.17
N LYS A 195 -12.70 8.24 16.94
CA LYS A 195 -13.47 9.47 16.86
C LYS A 195 -13.16 10.25 15.58
N GLU A 196 -11.92 10.59 15.36
CA GLU A 196 -11.48 11.42 14.26
C GLU A 196 -10.03 11.07 13.91
N TRP A 197 -9.76 10.83 12.64
CA TRP A 197 -8.44 10.47 12.14
C TRP A 197 -7.38 11.50 12.54
N SER A 198 -6.34 11.04 13.21
CA SER A 198 -5.21 11.86 13.65
C SER A 198 -4.02 10.99 14.04
N ASP A 199 -2.84 11.59 14.22
CA ASP A 199 -1.63 10.89 14.67
C ASP A 199 -1.79 10.13 16.00
N SER A 200 -2.79 10.44 16.79
CA SER A 200 -3.07 9.81 18.10
C SER A 200 -4.37 9.00 18.14
N ASP A 201 -5.22 9.11 17.12
CA ASP A 201 -6.51 8.42 17.03
C ASP A 201 -6.67 7.72 15.68
N SER A 202 -5.81 6.74 15.45
CA SER A 202 -5.79 5.79 14.34
C SER A 202 -4.53 4.93 14.44
N LEU A 203 -4.37 3.90 13.61
CA LEU A 203 -3.15 3.11 13.42
C LEU A 203 -2.59 2.54 14.75
N TYR A 204 -3.46 2.20 15.71
CA TYR A 204 -3.04 1.78 17.04
C TYR A 204 -2.18 0.51 16.98
N GLY A 205 -2.58 -0.47 16.17
CA GLY A 205 -1.90 -1.74 16.02
C GLY A 205 -0.54 -1.61 15.34
N SER A 206 -0.49 -0.98 14.18
CA SER A 206 0.76 -0.82 13.43
C SER A 206 1.76 0.05 14.18
N ARG A 207 1.32 1.12 14.86
CA ARG A 207 2.20 1.92 15.75
C ARG A 207 2.79 1.10 16.88
N HIS A 208 1.96 0.27 17.54
CA HIS A 208 2.42 -0.59 18.62
C HIS A 208 3.43 -1.63 18.12
N LEU A 209 3.12 -2.31 17.03
CA LEU A 209 3.99 -3.34 16.46
C LEU A 209 5.31 -2.76 15.92
N ALA A 210 5.27 -1.60 15.24
CA ALA A 210 6.47 -0.91 14.77
C ALA A 210 7.40 -0.53 15.95
N ALA A 211 6.83 0.00 17.04
CA ALA A 211 7.59 0.33 18.24
C ALA A 211 8.20 -0.91 18.89
N LYS A 212 7.46 -2.00 19.01
CA LYS A 212 7.95 -3.29 19.51
C LYS A 212 9.10 -3.82 18.66
N TRP A 213 8.94 -3.85 17.34
CA TRP A 213 9.98 -4.34 16.43
C TRP A 213 11.20 -3.41 16.34
N GLN A 214 11.03 -2.13 16.65
CA GLN A 214 12.17 -1.22 16.83
C GLN A 214 12.98 -1.58 18.09
N GLN A 215 12.28 -1.87 19.19
CA GLN A 215 12.91 -2.21 20.49
C GLN A 215 13.70 -3.53 20.43
N ASP A 216 13.13 -4.56 19.79
CA ASP A 216 13.76 -5.90 19.70
C ASP A 216 14.70 -6.05 18.49
N GLY A 217 14.76 -5.04 17.62
CA GLY A 217 15.64 -4.99 16.47
C GLY A 217 15.11 -5.71 15.21
N THR A 218 13.90 -6.23 15.22
CA THR A 218 13.24 -6.86 14.07
C THR A 218 13.13 -5.90 12.89
N ILE A 219 12.87 -4.60 13.18
CA ILE A 219 12.73 -3.55 12.16
C ILE A 219 13.88 -3.53 11.15
N ARG A 220 15.12 -3.77 11.62
CA ARG A 220 16.33 -3.74 10.78
C ARG A 220 16.46 -4.93 9.81
N LYS A 221 15.65 -5.98 10.01
CA LYS A 221 15.63 -7.17 9.16
C LYS A 221 14.60 -7.07 8.06
N ILE A 222 13.69 -6.09 8.11
CA ILE A 222 12.62 -5.94 7.13
C ILE A 222 13.19 -5.38 5.84
N LYS A 223 13.06 -6.14 4.76
CA LYS A 223 13.52 -5.81 3.40
C LYS A 223 12.48 -5.03 2.59
N GLY A 224 11.22 -5.13 2.97
CA GLY A 224 10.07 -4.41 2.45
C GLY A 224 8.82 -4.79 3.20
N LEU A 225 7.94 -3.82 3.38
CA LEU A 225 6.58 -4.02 3.86
C LEU A 225 5.62 -3.62 2.74
N LEU A 226 4.77 -4.54 2.34
CA LEU A 226 3.66 -4.30 1.43
C LEU A 226 2.39 -4.27 2.27
N LEU A 227 1.71 -3.14 2.29
CA LEU A 227 0.38 -3.03 2.88
C LEU A 227 -0.66 -3.30 1.80
N ALA A 228 -1.74 -3.94 2.14
CA ALA A 228 -2.88 -4.14 1.26
C ALA A 228 -4.13 -3.61 1.93
N ASP A 229 -4.75 -2.61 1.31
CA ASP A 229 -6.02 -2.05 1.75
C ASP A 229 -6.97 -1.77 0.58
N MET A 230 -8.25 -2.07 0.78
CA MET A 230 -9.36 -1.88 -0.19
C MET A 230 -9.10 -2.43 -1.62
N ILE A 231 -8.36 -3.52 -1.76
CA ILE A 231 -7.91 -4.08 -3.04
C ILE A 231 -8.90 -5.00 -3.74
N GLY A 232 -10.13 -5.09 -3.27
CA GLY A 232 -11.14 -6.02 -3.79
C GLY A 232 -12.20 -5.38 -4.69
N ASP A 233 -12.22 -4.05 -4.86
CA ASP A 233 -13.20 -3.35 -5.68
C ASP A 233 -13.29 -3.95 -7.08
N ALA A 234 -14.52 -4.10 -7.58
CA ALA A 234 -14.77 -4.61 -8.94
C ALA A 234 -14.15 -3.71 -10.04
N ASP A 235 -14.03 -2.43 -9.77
CA ASP A 235 -13.42 -1.42 -10.65
C ASP A 235 -11.99 -1.03 -10.17
N LEU A 236 -11.20 -1.99 -9.76
CA LEU A 236 -9.87 -1.86 -9.16
C LEU A 236 -8.98 -0.81 -9.84
N ASP A 237 -8.48 0.15 -9.06
CA ASP A 237 -7.53 1.19 -9.47
C ASP A 237 -6.57 1.55 -8.33
N ILE A 238 -5.48 0.80 -8.21
CA ILE A 238 -4.46 1.01 -7.17
C ILE A 238 -3.71 2.31 -7.44
N ILE A 239 -3.79 3.27 -6.53
CA ILE A 239 -3.09 4.54 -6.64
C ILE A 239 -1.61 4.43 -6.24
N ARG A 240 -0.80 5.39 -6.69
CA ARG A 240 0.57 5.57 -6.21
C ARG A 240 0.55 6.43 -4.95
N ASP A 241 1.01 5.88 -3.85
CA ASP A 241 1.08 6.62 -2.58
C ASP A 241 2.40 7.38 -2.43
N GLN A 242 2.33 8.70 -2.18
CA GLN A 242 3.51 9.57 -2.04
C GLN A 242 4.30 9.34 -0.73
N ARG A 243 3.74 8.64 0.26
CA ARG A 243 4.41 8.27 1.51
C ARG A 243 5.11 6.92 1.43
N SER A 244 4.81 6.17 0.41
CA SER A 244 5.49 4.91 0.11
C SER A 244 6.91 5.13 -0.38
N THR A 245 7.75 4.11 -0.26
CA THR A 245 9.14 4.14 -0.70
C THR A 245 9.18 4.03 -2.23
N PRO A 246 9.67 5.05 -2.97
CA PRO A 246 9.53 5.11 -4.43
C PRO A 246 10.08 3.90 -5.16
N TRP A 247 11.24 3.36 -4.74
CA TRP A 247 11.82 2.20 -5.41
C TRP A 247 11.00 0.91 -5.19
N LEU A 248 10.28 0.81 -4.04
CA LEU A 248 9.45 -0.35 -3.76
C LEU A 248 8.14 -0.30 -4.55
N GLU A 249 7.54 0.88 -4.70
CA GLU A 249 6.42 1.07 -5.62
C GLU A 249 6.79 0.80 -7.07
N ASP A 250 7.99 1.28 -7.51
CA ASP A 250 8.48 0.98 -8.86
C ASP A 250 8.67 -0.53 -9.07
N LEU A 251 9.06 -1.28 -8.02
CA LEU A 251 9.15 -2.74 -8.05
C LEU A 251 7.76 -3.39 -8.12
N VAL A 252 6.77 -2.88 -7.38
CA VAL A 252 5.36 -3.32 -7.49
C VAL A 252 4.83 -3.07 -8.90
N TYR A 253 5.11 -1.90 -9.47
CA TYR A 253 4.71 -1.58 -10.84
C TYR A 253 5.36 -2.48 -11.90
N GLU A 254 6.64 -2.83 -11.69
CA GLU A 254 7.30 -3.84 -12.52
C GLU A 254 6.62 -5.20 -12.39
N ALA A 255 6.25 -5.62 -11.16
CA ALA A 255 5.49 -6.85 -10.94
C ALA A 255 4.16 -6.84 -11.71
N ALA A 256 3.40 -5.77 -11.60
CA ALA A 256 2.16 -5.58 -12.35
C ALA A 256 2.38 -5.62 -13.88
N SER A 257 3.47 -4.99 -14.35
CA SER A 257 3.83 -4.99 -15.78
C SER A 257 4.14 -6.38 -16.31
N ARG A 258 4.91 -7.18 -15.58
CA ARG A 258 5.27 -8.57 -15.95
C ARG A 258 4.05 -9.49 -16.07
N LEU A 259 3.04 -9.24 -15.25
CA LEU A 259 1.80 -10.02 -15.23
C LEU A 259 0.74 -9.48 -16.21
N GLY A 260 0.99 -8.37 -16.89
CA GLY A 260 0.02 -7.73 -17.78
C GLY A 260 -1.09 -6.95 -17.06
N TYR A 261 -0.87 -6.59 -15.79
CA TYR A 261 -1.84 -5.89 -14.91
C TYR A 261 -1.56 -4.40 -14.74
N LYS A 262 -0.61 -3.85 -15.49
CA LYS A 262 -0.16 -2.46 -15.40
C LYS A 262 -1.29 -1.42 -15.40
N SER A 263 -2.37 -1.67 -16.12
CA SER A 263 -3.51 -0.74 -16.25
C SER A 263 -4.33 -0.59 -14.96
N TYR A 264 -4.12 -1.42 -13.97
CA TYR A 264 -4.78 -1.38 -12.66
C TYR A 264 -3.94 -0.69 -11.59
N PHE A 265 -2.73 -0.22 -11.94
CA PHE A 265 -1.77 0.30 -10.96
C PHE A 265 -1.24 1.67 -11.36
N PHE A 266 -1.33 2.61 -10.41
CA PHE A 266 -0.59 3.87 -10.41
C PHE A 266 -0.95 4.83 -11.55
N ALA A 267 -2.22 4.81 -12.02
CA ALA A 267 -2.73 5.82 -12.93
C ALA A 267 -2.87 7.19 -12.23
N ASP A 268 -3.29 7.16 -10.97
CA ASP A 268 -3.41 8.32 -10.11
C ASP A 268 -2.39 8.27 -8.96
N THR A 269 -2.21 9.43 -8.29
CA THR A 269 -1.25 9.58 -7.18
C THR A 269 -1.89 10.41 -6.08
N ASP A 270 -1.78 9.95 -4.84
CA ASP A 270 -2.24 10.70 -3.66
C ASP A 270 -1.27 10.49 -2.48
N GLU A 271 -1.49 11.18 -1.38
CA GLU A 271 -0.74 11.06 -0.13
C GLU A 271 -1.63 10.35 0.90
N ILE A 272 -1.30 9.08 1.19
CA ILE A 272 -2.08 8.24 2.10
C ILE A 272 -1.35 8.09 3.43
N ILE A 273 -2.11 8.11 4.52
CA ILE A 273 -1.62 7.76 5.86
C ILE A 273 -2.36 6.50 6.28
N ASP A 274 -1.62 5.39 6.39
CA ASP A 274 -2.15 4.07 6.70
C ASP A 274 -1.12 3.26 7.52
N ASP A 275 -1.37 2.00 7.83
CA ASP A 275 -0.57 1.09 8.65
C ASP A 275 0.90 0.95 8.20
N HIS A 276 1.24 1.32 6.96
CA HIS A 276 2.62 1.39 6.48
C HIS A 276 3.40 2.56 7.11
N ALA A 277 2.73 3.67 7.45
CA ALA A 277 3.36 4.91 7.85
C ALA A 277 4.20 4.79 9.17
N PRO A 278 3.77 4.08 10.22
CA PRO A 278 4.59 3.85 11.41
C PRO A 278 5.90 3.13 11.11
N PHE A 279 5.90 2.19 10.16
CA PHE A 279 7.11 1.47 9.75
C PHE A 279 8.01 2.33 8.87
N ALA A 280 7.44 3.12 7.95
CA ALA A 280 8.18 4.10 7.15
C ALA A 280 8.95 5.08 8.04
N SER A 281 8.33 5.57 9.12
CA SER A 281 8.96 6.46 10.09
C SER A 281 10.17 5.85 10.81
N GLN A 282 10.27 4.51 10.84
CA GLN A 282 11.39 3.75 11.39
C GLN A 282 12.43 3.35 10.31
N GLY A 283 12.27 3.85 9.07
CA GLY A 283 13.18 3.58 7.97
C GLY A 283 12.96 2.25 7.25
N VAL A 284 11.84 1.58 7.46
CA VAL A 284 11.46 0.40 6.69
C VAL A 284 11.03 0.83 5.29
N PRO A 285 11.52 0.19 4.22
CA PRO A 285 10.93 0.37 2.89
C PRO A 285 9.48 -0.14 2.87
N VAL A 286 8.55 0.72 2.46
CA VAL A 286 7.12 0.42 2.46
C VAL A 286 6.48 0.69 1.11
N ALA A 287 5.43 -0.05 0.75
CA ALA A 287 4.52 0.27 -0.34
C ALA A 287 3.09 -0.02 0.12
N ASP A 288 2.24 0.97 0.00
CA ASP A 288 0.80 0.85 0.22
C ASP A 288 0.12 0.50 -1.11
N LEU A 289 -0.56 -0.63 -1.15
CA LEU A 289 -1.38 -1.07 -2.27
C LEU A 289 -2.83 -0.80 -1.89
N ILE A 290 -3.31 0.38 -2.23
CA ILE A 290 -4.65 0.84 -1.88
C ILE A 290 -5.42 1.30 -3.10
N ASP A 291 -6.68 0.86 -3.21
CA ASP A 291 -7.68 1.44 -4.10
C ASP A 291 -8.52 2.45 -3.32
N TYR A 292 -8.12 3.72 -3.40
CA TYR A 292 -8.74 4.80 -2.62
C TYR A 292 -9.97 5.41 -3.32
N THR A 293 -10.34 4.92 -4.52
CA THR A 293 -11.47 5.42 -5.30
C THR A 293 -12.69 4.51 -5.29
N TYR A 294 -12.99 3.91 -4.17
CA TYR A 294 -14.01 2.88 -3.98
C TYR A 294 -15.43 3.36 -4.30
N GLY A 295 -15.88 2.99 -5.50
CA GLY A 295 -17.12 3.46 -6.12
C GLY A 295 -17.07 4.89 -6.62
N TYR A 296 -18.09 5.32 -7.37
CA TYR A 296 -18.16 6.67 -7.94
C TYR A 296 -18.03 7.77 -6.87
N ASN A 297 -17.03 8.63 -6.99
CA ASN A 297 -16.67 9.64 -5.99
C ASN A 297 -16.46 9.06 -4.57
N ASN A 298 -15.90 7.89 -4.46
CA ASN A 298 -15.64 7.19 -3.19
C ASN A 298 -16.91 6.93 -2.36
N ALA A 299 -18.02 6.61 -3.04
CA ALA A 299 -19.34 6.53 -2.42
C ALA A 299 -19.54 5.32 -1.52
N TYR A 300 -18.67 4.32 -1.59
CA TYR A 300 -18.79 3.09 -0.79
C TYR A 300 -17.87 3.10 0.44
N HIS A 301 -16.76 3.84 0.40
CA HIS A 301 -15.81 3.95 1.50
C HIS A 301 -16.49 4.53 2.75
N HIS A 302 -16.30 3.88 3.88
CA HIS A 302 -16.90 4.24 5.17
C HIS A 302 -18.43 4.42 5.12
N THR A 303 -19.12 3.59 4.35
CA THR A 303 -20.58 3.55 4.29
C THR A 303 -21.12 2.11 4.37
N THR A 304 -22.42 1.96 4.68
CA THR A 304 -23.07 0.64 4.69
C THR A 304 -23.18 0.00 3.30
N GLU A 305 -22.73 0.70 2.26
CA GLU A 305 -22.63 0.18 0.89
C GLU A 305 -21.35 -0.63 0.65
N ASP A 306 -20.37 -0.59 1.56
CA ASP A 306 -19.21 -1.48 1.51
C ASP A 306 -19.61 -2.93 1.81
N THR A 307 -19.98 -3.64 0.77
CA THR A 307 -20.58 -4.97 0.81
C THR A 307 -20.00 -5.89 -0.27
N LEU A 308 -20.15 -7.19 -0.08
CA LEU A 308 -19.60 -8.24 -0.95
C LEU A 308 -19.91 -8.08 -2.45
N ASN A 309 -21.04 -7.48 -2.81
CA ASN A 309 -21.43 -7.28 -4.20
C ASN A 309 -20.68 -6.15 -4.92
N LYS A 310 -19.82 -5.41 -4.20
CA LYS A 310 -18.91 -4.42 -4.76
C LYS A 310 -17.56 -5.01 -5.11
N LEU A 311 -17.27 -6.21 -4.63
CA LEU A 311 -15.98 -6.88 -4.80
C LEU A 311 -15.97 -7.82 -5.99
N SER A 312 -14.78 -8.10 -6.52
CA SER A 312 -14.59 -9.13 -7.53
C SER A 312 -13.43 -10.08 -7.22
N VAL A 313 -13.62 -11.36 -7.57
CA VAL A 313 -12.55 -12.37 -7.53
C VAL A 313 -11.40 -11.96 -8.45
N LYS A 314 -11.72 -11.29 -9.56
CA LYS A 314 -10.71 -10.79 -10.51
C LYS A 314 -9.76 -9.78 -9.85
N SER A 315 -10.30 -8.83 -9.09
CA SER A 315 -9.49 -7.82 -8.40
C SER A 315 -8.60 -8.45 -7.33
N LEU A 316 -9.14 -9.37 -6.51
CA LEU A 316 -8.34 -10.13 -5.53
C LEU A 316 -7.25 -10.96 -6.22
N ARG A 317 -7.50 -11.50 -7.42
CA ARG A 317 -6.49 -12.20 -8.22
C ARG A 317 -5.40 -11.25 -8.68
N ILE A 318 -5.77 -10.12 -9.27
CA ILE A 318 -4.82 -9.12 -9.78
C ILE A 318 -3.91 -8.64 -8.66
N SER A 319 -4.51 -8.17 -7.55
CA SER A 319 -3.75 -7.65 -6.40
C SER A 319 -2.88 -8.72 -5.76
N GLY A 320 -3.43 -9.92 -5.54
CA GLY A 320 -2.69 -11.03 -4.93
C GLY A 320 -1.56 -11.56 -5.81
N ASP A 321 -1.75 -11.64 -7.12
CA ASP A 321 -0.71 -12.06 -8.08
C ASP A 321 0.44 -11.04 -8.11
N VAL A 322 0.11 -9.73 -8.11
CA VAL A 322 1.12 -8.65 -8.07
C VAL A 322 1.90 -8.67 -6.75
N ILE A 323 1.24 -8.89 -5.61
CA ILE A 323 1.89 -9.05 -4.32
C ILE A 323 2.86 -10.24 -4.34
N LEU A 324 2.44 -11.40 -4.84
CA LEU A 324 3.32 -12.58 -4.94
C LEU A 324 4.52 -12.32 -5.85
N GLU A 325 4.31 -11.65 -6.99
CA GLU A 325 5.41 -11.30 -7.89
C GLU A 325 6.33 -10.24 -7.27
N ALA A 326 5.79 -9.25 -6.55
CA ALA A 326 6.59 -8.26 -5.83
C ALA A 326 7.46 -8.92 -4.75
N ILE A 327 6.95 -9.89 -4.00
CA ILE A 327 7.74 -10.68 -3.03
C ILE A 327 8.89 -11.39 -3.74
N ARG A 328 8.63 -12.02 -4.90
CA ARG A 328 9.67 -12.71 -5.69
C ARG A 328 10.73 -11.74 -6.22
N LEU A 329 10.32 -10.55 -6.66
CA LEU A 329 11.26 -9.51 -7.10
C LEU A 329 12.07 -8.93 -5.93
N LEU A 330 11.46 -8.77 -4.75
CA LEU A 330 12.17 -8.38 -3.54
C LEU A 330 13.25 -9.39 -3.16
N ASP A 331 12.98 -10.69 -3.28
CA ASP A 331 13.94 -11.75 -2.96
C ASP A 331 15.28 -11.59 -3.71
N VAL A 332 15.27 -11.03 -4.90
CA VAL A 332 16.48 -10.89 -5.73
C VAL A 332 16.99 -9.47 -5.86
N ASN A 333 16.21 -8.47 -5.47
CA ASN A 333 16.52 -7.07 -5.73
C ASN A 333 16.63 -6.18 -4.49
N ALA A 334 16.04 -6.55 -3.34
CA ALA A 334 15.87 -5.65 -2.19
C ALA A 334 17.19 -5.00 -1.74
N ASP A 335 18.24 -5.80 -1.49
CA ASP A 335 19.52 -5.28 -0.98
C ASP A 335 20.17 -4.28 -1.96
N ARG A 336 20.06 -4.54 -3.25
CA ARG A 336 20.62 -3.68 -4.29
C ARG A 336 19.85 -2.37 -4.43
N LEU A 337 18.51 -2.45 -4.36
CA LEU A 337 17.65 -1.29 -4.51
C LEU A 337 17.73 -0.38 -3.29
N ALA A 338 17.77 -0.95 -2.08
CA ALA A 338 17.94 -0.19 -0.84
C ALA A 338 19.30 0.55 -0.77
N ALA A 339 20.34 0.00 -1.39
CA ALA A 339 21.67 0.63 -1.44
C ALA A 339 21.81 1.68 -2.56
N SER A 340 20.80 1.86 -3.40
CA SER A 340 20.86 2.81 -4.54
C SER A 340 20.74 4.27 -4.07
N PRO A 341 21.51 5.22 -4.63
CA PRO A 341 21.40 6.65 -4.30
C PRO A 341 19.99 7.26 -4.52
N ARG A 342 19.09 6.57 -5.22
CA ARG A 342 17.69 6.97 -5.41
C ARG A 342 16.81 6.64 -4.20
N ALA A 343 17.23 5.74 -3.31
CA ALA A 343 16.47 5.34 -2.13
C ALA A 343 16.43 6.42 -1.02
N SER A 344 17.25 7.48 -1.15
CA SER A 344 17.46 8.51 -0.11
C SER A 344 16.87 9.90 -0.45
N LYS A 345 15.92 9.99 -1.40
CA LYS A 345 15.27 11.27 -1.75
C LYS A 345 13.79 11.24 -1.47
#